data_6bf89bbaedf6fc07e20a40d4cedd6785
#
_entry.id   6bf89bbaedf6fc07e20a40d4cedd6785
#
_cell.length_a   1.000
_cell.length_b   1.000
_cell.length_c   1.000
_cell.angle_alpha   90.00
_cell.angle_beta   90.00
_cell.angle_gamma   90.00
#
_symmetry.space_group_name_H-M   'P 1'
#
loop_
_entity.id
_entity.type
_entity.pdbx_description
1 polymer ?
#
loop_
_entity_poly.entity_id
_entity_poly.type
_entity_poly.pdbx_seq_one_letter_code
_entity_poly.pdbx_strand_id
1 'polypeptide(L)'
;HAAIIARAMNIPGIVQVGRDFLDDCDGRTVILDATGGQCTLDPDAAARQQAETRICELQRENEEMGQLHALPNRTKDGQPFELLANCFGPEDIDTAMQSGAQGVGLLRTGYMMLPGRILDEQEQYFFYCSCLAAAKGCPVTVRTFDFGSDRTISDAYQGLQSSKLGLRGIRNSLRQPHQFETQLCALLRA
;
A
#
# COMPACT_ATOMS: atom_id res chain seq x y z
N HIS A 1 0.79 -3.92 -9.09
CA HIS A 1 0.50 -4.48 -7.74
C HIS A 1 1.77 -4.98 -7.06
N ALA A 2 2.58 -5.86 -7.69
CA ALA A 2 3.79 -6.41 -7.07
C ALA A 2 4.74 -5.34 -6.53
N ALA A 3 4.99 -4.26 -7.27
CA ALA A 3 5.84 -3.15 -6.82
C ALA A 3 5.29 -2.41 -5.59
N ILE A 4 3.96 -2.29 -5.48
CA ILE A 4 3.31 -1.66 -4.32
C ILE A 4 3.46 -2.57 -3.09
N ILE A 5 3.25 -3.87 -3.25
CA ILE A 5 3.41 -4.85 -2.17
C ILE A 5 4.87 -4.91 -1.72
N ALA A 6 5.82 -5.01 -2.65
CA ALA A 6 7.24 -5.02 -2.32
C ALA A 6 7.64 -3.75 -1.54
N ARG A 7 7.13 -2.59 -1.94
CA ARG A 7 7.38 -1.33 -1.23
C ARG A 7 6.78 -1.32 0.17
N ALA A 8 5.55 -1.84 0.33
CA ALA A 8 4.91 -1.95 1.65
C ALA A 8 5.67 -2.90 2.58
N MET A 9 6.27 -3.96 2.03
CA MET A 9 7.12 -4.91 2.76
C MET A 9 8.58 -4.46 2.90
N ASN A 10 8.91 -3.25 2.47
CA ASN A 10 10.29 -2.71 2.43
C ASN A 10 11.28 -3.63 1.68
N ILE A 11 10.80 -4.30 0.64
CA ILE A 11 11.61 -5.15 -0.23
C ILE A 11 12.08 -4.32 -1.43
N PRO A 12 13.40 -4.17 -1.63
CA PRO A 12 13.91 -3.47 -2.80
C PRO A 12 13.49 -4.21 -4.09
N GLY A 13 12.99 -3.47 -5.08
CA GLY A 13 12.52 -4.06 -6.33
C GLY A 13 12.73 -3.13 -7.52
N ILE A 14 13.15 -3.71 -8.63
CA ILE A 14 13.21 -3.06 -9.94
C ILE A 14 12.26 -3.79 -10.89
N VAL A 15 11.50 -3.06 -11.68
CA VAL A 15 10.54 -3.62 -12.65
C VAL A 15 10.99 -3.32 -14.07
N GLN A 16 10.48 -4.10 -15.04
CA GLN A 16 10.79 -3.94 -16.47
C GLN A 16 12.26 -4.27 -16.86
N VAL A 17 12.87 -5.18 -16.15
CA VAL A 17 14.27 -5.59 -16.40
C VAL A 17 14.47 -6.56 -17.57
N GLY A 18 13.37 -7.10 -18.16
CA GLY A 18 13.43 -8.11 -19.22
C GLY A 18 13.61 -9.55 -18.68
N ARG A 19 13.22 -10.54 -19.50
CA ARG A 19 13.31 -11.96 -19.11
C ARG A 19 14.76 -12.45 -19.16
N ASP A 20 15.49 -12.11 -20.20
CA ASP A 20 16.87 -12.56 -20.39
C ASP A 20 17.78 -12.16 -19.20
N PHE A 21 17.52 -10.98 -18.64
CA PHE A 21 18.24 -10.53 -17.44
C PHE A 21 17.92 -11.37 -16.19
N LEU A 22 16.68 -11.83 -16.03
CA LEU A 22 16.27 -12.66 -14.90
C LEU A 22 16.92 -14.06 -14.96
N ASP A 23 17.01 -14.62 -16.17
CA ASP A 23 17.68 -15.91 -16.38
C ASP A 23 19.18 -15.83 -16.06
N ASP A 24 19.81 -14.70 -16.33
CA ASP A 24 21.23 -14.42 -16.00
C ASP A 24 21.47 -14.21 -14.50
N CYS A 25 20.45 -13.89 -13.71
CA CYS A 25 20.59 -13.63 -12.27
C CYS A 25 20.60 -14.92 -11.42
N ASP A 26 20.11 -16.03 -11.93
CA ASP A 26 19.94 -17.24 -11.14
C ASP A 26 21.27 -17.80 -10.64
N GLY A 27 21.36 -18.04 -9.34
CA GLY A 27 22.56 -18.54 -8.66
C GLY A 27 23.73 -17.54 -8.55
N ARG A 28 23.56 -16.28 -8.97
CA ARG A 28 24.62 -15.24 -8.95
C ARG A 28 24.41 -14.24 -7.79
N THR A 29 25.50 -13.61 -7.40
CA THR A 29 25.43 -12.49 -6.44
C THR A 29 25.04 -11.21 -7.17
N VAL A 30 24.07 -10.47 -6.58
CA VAL A 30 23.51 -9.27 -7.20
C VAL A 30 23.49 -8.12 -6.20
N ILE A 31 23.92 -6.92 -6.63
CA ILE A 31 23.61 -5.67 -5.94
C ILE A 31 22.37 -5.07 -6.62
N LEU A 32 21.31 -4.85 -5.85
CA LEU A 32 20.07 -4.25 -6.31
C LEU A 32 19.88 -2.85 -5.70
N ASP A 33 20.17 -1.81 -6.46
CA ASP A 33 19.85 -0.42 -6.09
C ASP A 33 18.48 -0.03 -6.66
N ALA A 34 17.42 -0.24 -5.86
CA ALA A 34 16.06 0.10 -6.25
C ALA A 34 15.81 1.62 -6.35
N THR A 35 16.61 2.44 -5.70
CA THR A 35 16.52 3.91 -5.75
C THR A 35 17.13 4.45 -7.03
N GLY A 36 18.33 3.97 -7.38
CA GLY A 36 19.00 4.32 -8.62
C GLY A 36 18.50 3.56 -9.85
N GLY A 37 17.67 2.52 -9.64
CA GLY A 37 17.19 1.66 -10.74
C GLY A 37 18.30 0.84 -11.37
N GLN A 38 19.32 0.47 -10.61
CA GLN A 38 20.50 -0.24 -11.10
C GLN A 38 20.61 -1.64 -10.49
N CYS A 39 21.06 -2.58 -11.30
CA CYS A 39 21.34 -3.94 -10.89
C CYS A 39 22.74 -4.35 -11.39
N THR A 40 23.61 -4.77 -10.48
CA THR A 40 24.98 -5.20 -10.80
C THR A 40 25.13 -6.68 -10.52
N LEU A 41 25.44 -7.46 -11.56
CA LEU A 41 25.70 -8.90 -11.45
C LEU A 41 27.17 -9.15 -11.11
N ASP A 42 27.43 -10.13 -10.24
CA ASP A 42 28.76 -10.52 -9.77
C ASP A 42 29.65 -9.35 -9.43
N PRO A 43 29.23 -8.48 -8.49
CA PRO A 43 29.96 -7.27 -8.15
C PRO A 43 31.37 -7.63 -7.63
N ASP A 44 32.36 -6.85 -8.01
CA ASP A 44 33.69 -6.94 -7.45
C ASP A 44 33.74 -6.53 -5.96
N ALA A 45 34.89 -6.70 -5.32
CA ALA A 45 35.05 -6.38 -3.90
C ALA A 45 34.80 -4.89 -3.60
N ALA A 46 35.18 -4.00 -4.52
CA ALA A 46 35.00 -2.56 -4.36
C ALA A 46 33.53 -2.17 -4.45
N ALA A 47 32.79 -2.71 -5.41
CA ALA A 47 31.36 -2.48 -5.56
C ALA A 47 30.56 -3.01 -4.36
N ARG A 48 30.94 -4.18 -3.83
CA ARG A 48 30.31 -4.73 -2.61
C ARG A 48 30.53 -3.81 -1.41
N GLN A 49 31.74 -3.35 -1.21
CA GLN A 49 32.07 -2.44 -0.11
C GLN A 49 31.31 -1.11 -0.19
N GLN A 50 31.16 -0.57 -1.40
CA GLN A 50 30.35 0.64 -1.62
C GLN A 50 28.88 0.41 -1.29
N ALA A 51 28.30 -0.73 -1.72
CA ALA A 51 26.93 -1.09 -1.42
C ALA A 51 26.69 -1.27 0.09
N GLU A 52 27.60 -1.94 0.80
CA GLU A 52 27.54 -2.11 2.26
C GLU A 52 27.60 -0.75 2.98
N THR A 53 28.51 0.13 2.55
CA THR A 53 28.58 1.50 3.09
C THR A 53 27.28 2.25 2.89
N ARG A 54 26.69 2.15 1.68
CA ARG A 54 25.41 2.81 1.37
C ARG A 54 24.24 2.25 2.19
N ILE A 55 24.20 0.93 2.43
CA ILE A 55 23.22 0.31 3.32
C ILE A 55 23.33 0.87 4.74
N CYS A 56 24.54 0.98 5.28
CA CYS A 56 24.75 1.55 6.61
C CYS A 56 24.34 3.03 6.69
N GLU A 57 24.61 3.82 5.64
CA GLU A 57 24.17 5.22 5.56
C GLU A 57 22.64 5.33 5.56
N LEU A 58 21.95 4.52 4.74
CA LEU A 58 20.49 4.48 4.67
C LEU A 58 19.87 4.04 6.01
N GLN A 59 20.47 3.09 6.70
CA GLN A 59 20.03 2.68 8.03
C GLN A 59 20.12 3.82 9.02
N ARG A 60 21.26 4.54 9.02
CA ARG A 60 21.45 5.71 9.89
C ARG A 60 20.47 6.84 9.56
N GLU A 61 20.26 7.14 8.27
CA GLU A 61 19.26 8.12 7.83
C GLU A 61 17.86 7.75 8.33
N ASN A 62 17.48 6.46 8.26
CA ASN A 62 16.20 5.97 8.76
C ASN A 62 16.08 6.07 10.29
N GLU A 63 17.13 5.79 11.04
CA GLU A 63 17.17 5.96 12.49
C GLU A 63 17.02 7.43 12.90
N GLU A 64 17.75 8.33 12.22
CA GLU A 64 17.62 9.78 12.42
C GLU A 64 16.21 10.28 12.10
N MET A 65 15.60 9.80 11.00
CA MET A 65 14.21 10.08 10.65
C MET A 65 13.23 9.55 11.70
N GLY A 66 13.52 8.37 12.27
CA GLY A 66 12.72 7.80 13.37
C GLY A 66 12.61 8.72 14.58
N GLN A 67 13.64 9.50 14.89
CA GLN A 67 13.61 10.48 15.98
C GLN A 67 12.66 11.65 15.72
N LEU A 68 12.36 11.94 14.44
CA LEU A 68 11.43 13.01 14.07
C LEU A 68 9.97 12.64 14.37
N HIS A 69 9.66 11.36 14.53
CA HIS A 69 8.29 10.90 14.82
C HIS A 69 7.74 11.45 16.16
N ALA A 70 8.63 11.78 17.10
CA ALA A 70 8.26 12.34 18.38
C ALA A 70 7.99 13.86 18.34
N LEU A 71 8.32 14.51 17.22
CA LEU A 71 8.11 15.96 17.06
C LEU A 71 6.66 16.26 16.72
N PRO A 72 6.12 17.39 17.21
CA PRO A 72 4.76 17.80 16.86
C PRO A 72 4.68 18.17 15.37
N ASN A 73 3.60 17.72 14.70
CA ASN A 73 3.34 18.04 13.30
C ASN A 73 2.97 19.52 13.13
N ARG A 74 3.98 20.35 12.88
CA ARG A 74 3.85 21.79 12.68
C ARG A 74 4.75 22.28 11.55
N THR A 75 4.29 23.26 10.82
CA THR A 75 5.07 23.99 9.83
C THR A 75 6.12 24.88 10.52
N LYS A 76 7.07 25.44 9.77
CA LYS A 76 8.11 26.33 10.32
C LYS A 76 7.55 27.60 10.97
N ASP A 77 6.39 28.07 10.51
CA ASP A 77 5.64 29.20 11.08
C ASP A 77 4.69 28.79 12.23
N GLY A 78 4.77 27.54 12.67
CA GLY A 78 4.06 27.03 13.85
C GLY A 78 2.64 26.53 13.61
N GLN A 79 2.14 26.51 12.38
CA GLN A 79 0.81 26.00 12.08
C GLN A 79 0.75 24.49 12.23
N PRO A 80 -0.22 23.92 13.00
CA PRO A 80 -0.40 22.50 13.11
C PRO A 80 -0.97 21.91 11.81
N PHE A 81 -0.59 20.68 11.49
CA PHE A 81 -1.21 19.89 10.42
C PHE A 81 -1.38 18.44 10.87
N GLU A 82 -2.33 17.75 10.28
CA GLU A 82 -2.55 16.33 10.51
C GLU A 82 -1.77 15.48 9.52
N LEU A 83 -1.08 14.47 10.03
CA LEU A 83 -0.37 13.47 9.23
C LEU A 83 -1.21 12.19 9.20
N LEU A 84 -1.88 11.94 8.08
CA LEU A 84 -2.75 10.80 7.90
C LEU A 84 -2.16 9.80 6.90
N ALA A 85 -2.28 8.52 7.21
CA ALA A 85 -1.71 7.46 6.38
C ALA A 85 -2.66 7.02 5.25
N ASN A 86 -2.08 6.44 4.19
CA ASN A 86 -2.80 5.76 3.13
C ASN A 86 -2.49 4.26 3.25
N CYS A 87 -3.46 3.46 3.67
CA CYS A 87 -3.30 2.07 4.07
C CYS A 87 -4.18 1.13 3.25
N PHE A 88 -3.79 -0.14 3.23
CA PHE A 88 -4.54 -1.23 2.58
C PHE A 88 -5.14 -2.22 3.60
N GLY A 89 -4.61 -2.27 4.82
CA GLY A 89 -5.04 -3.22 5.83
C GLY A 89 -4.46 -2.95 7.21
N PRO A 90 -4.75 -3.83 8.18
CA PRO A 90 -4.38 -3.62 9.59
C PRO A 90 -2.86 -3.55 9.80
N GLU A 91 -2.07 -4.31 9.05
CA GLU A 91 -0.60 -4.32 9.17
C GLU A 91 0.01 -2.98 8.72
N ASP A 92 -0.50 -2.41 7.61
CA ASP A 92 -0.08 -1.07 7.15
C ASP A 92 -0.47 0.01 8.17
N ILE A 93 -1.66 -0.12 8.78
CA ILE A 93 -2.14 0.81 9.79
C ILE A 93 -1.23 0.75 11.03
N ASP A 94 -0.91 -0.44 11.53
CA ASP A 94 -0.03 -0.57 12.69
C ASP A 94 1.36 0.03 12.40
N THR A 95 1.92 -0.23 11.23
CA THR A 95 3.19 0.36 10.77
C THR A 95 3.09 1.90 10.69
N ALA A 96 2.00 2.42 10.15
CA ALA A 96 1.77 3.86 10.05
C ALA A 96 1.65 4.53 11.43
N MET A 97 0.92 3.90 12.37
CA MET A 97 0.81 4.41 13.74
C MET A 97 2.17 4.42 14.45
N GLN A 98 2.98 3.37 14.28
CA GLN A 98 4.34 3.32 14.80
C GLN A 98 5.24 4.40 14.18
N SER A 99 4.98 4.78 12.93
CA SER A 99 5.68 5.85 12.20
C SER A 99 5.17 7.26 12.50
N GLY A 100 4.26 7.42 13.47
CA GLY A 100 3.79 8.72 13.93
C GLY A 100 2.58 9.29 13.17
N ALA A 101 1.87 8.47 12.38
CA ALA A 101 0.61 8.89 11.79
C ALA A 101 -0.46 9.15 12.87
N GLN A 102 -1.30 10.16 12.65
CA GLN A 102 -2.36 10.57 13.56
C GLN A 102 -3.73 9.96 13.20
N GLY A 103 -3.75 9.12 12.18
CA GLY A 103 -4.92 8.42 11.69
C GLY A 103 -4.74 7.89 10.28
N VAL A 104 -5.80 7.31 9.74
CA VAL A 104 -5.85 6.80 8.38
C VAL A 104 -6.72 7.73 7.52
N GLY A 105 -6.08 8.49 6.65
CA GLY A 105 -6.75 9.40 5.71
C GLY A 105 -7.40 8.66 4.54
N LEU A 106 -6.91 7.46 4.23
CA LEU A 106 -7.50 6.59 3.22
C LEU A 106 -7.20 5.12 3.51
N LEU A 107 -8.22 4.35 3.87
CA LEU A 107 -8.18 2.90 3.83
C LEU A 107 -8.68 2.42 2.46
N ARG A 108 -7.79 1.83 1.68
CA ARG A 108 -8.09 1.33 0.33
C ARG A 108 -8.71 -0.05 0.41
N THR A 109 -9.90 -0.19 -0.15
CA THR A 109 -10.71 -1.42 -0.09
C THR A 109 -10.59 -2.32 -1.32
N GLY A 110 -9.81 -1.91 -2.32
CA GLY A 110 -9.73 -2.61 -3.61
C GLY A 110 -9.25 -4.06 -3.53
N TYR A 111 -8.40 -4.41 -2.55
CA TYR A 111 -7.91 -5.77 -2.42
C TYR A 111 -8.89 -6.74 -1.71
N MET A 112 -9.94 -6.22 -1.08
CA MET A 112 -11.04 -7.05 -0.54
C MET A 112 -11.84 -7.71 -1.66
N MET A 113 -11.60 -7.30 -2.90
CA MET A 113 -12.18 -7.87 -4.10
C MET A 113 -11.24 -8.98 -4.60
N LEU A 114 -11.49 -10.20 -4.17
CA LEU A 114 -10.75 -11.36 -4.61
C LEU A 114 -11.13 -11.73 -6.06
N PRO A 115 -10.25 -12.39 -6.83
CA PRO A 115 -10.61 -12.91 -8.15
C PRO A 115 -11.87 -13.77 -8.06
N GLY A 116 -12.93 -13.35 -8.75
CA GLY A 116 -14.20 -14.06 -8.81
C GLY A 116 -15.19 -13.83 -7.68
N ARG A 117 -14.82 -13.12 -6.60
CA ARG A 117 -15.80 -12.76 -5.55
C ARG A 117 -15.44 -11.47 -4.79
N ILE A 118 -16.46 -10.85 -4.25
CA ILE A 118 -16.35 -9.81 -3.23
C ILE A 118 -16.58 -10.47 -1.87
N LEU A 119 -15.87 -10.00 -0.85
CA LEU A 119 -16.07 -10.45 0.52
C LEU A 119 -17.52 -10.17 0.95
N ASP A 120 -18.12 -11.11 1.68
CA ASP A 120 -19.43 -10.92 2.26
C ASP A 120 -19.43 -9.90 3.41
N GLU A 121 -20.62 -9.56 3.94
CA GLU A 121 -20.75 -8.58 5.02
C GLU A 121 -19.94 -8.96 6.26
N GLN A 122 -19.93 -10.25 6.62
CA GLN A 122 -19.25 -10.71 7.83
C GLN A 122 -17.74 -10.69 7.67
N GLU A 123 -17.23 -11.08 6.51
CA GLU A 123 -15.82 -11.00 6.16
C GLU A 123 -15.32 -9.53 6.16
N GLN A 124 -16.11 -8.63 5.57
CA GLN A 124 -15.83 -7.20 5.58
C GLN A 124 -15.85 -6.61 6.99
N TYR A 125 -16.84 -6.97 7.80
CA TYR A 125 -16.94 -6.55 9.19
C TYR A 125 -15.68 -6.91 9.99
N PHE A 126 -15.24 -8.17 9.93
CA PHE A 126 -14.02 -8.58 10.64
C PHE A 126 -12.78 -7.84 10.16
N PHE A 127 -12.69 -7.59 8.87
CA PHE A 127 -11.60 -6.81 8.32
C PHE A 127 -11.60 -5.37 8.86
N TYR A 128 -12.75 -4.69 8.87
CA TYR A 128 -12.84 -3.32 9.40
C TYR A 128 -12.56 -3.27 10.90
N CYS A 129 -13.07 -4.22 11.67
CA CYS A 129 -12.73 -4.35 13.09
C CYS A 129 -11.21 -4.48 13.31
N SER A 130 -10.54 -5.29 12.52
CA SER A 130 -9.07 -5.44 12.60
C SER A 130 -8.34 -4.13 12.27
N CYS A 131 -8.82 -3.40 11.26
CA CYS A 131 -8.28 -2.08 10.91
C CYS A 131 -8.48 -1.05 12.02
N LEU A 132 -9.67 -1.00 12.62
CA LEU A 132 -9.98 -0.09 13.72
C LEU A 132 -9.17 -0.42 14.98
N ALA A 133 -8.97 -1.70 15.27
CA ALA A 133 -8.12 -2.15 16.38
C ALA A 133 -6.66 -1.70 16.16
N ALA A 134 -6.12 -1.85 14.95
CA ALA A 134 -4.78 -1.39 14.60
C ALA A 134 -4.63 0.14 14.68
N ALA A 135 -5.70 0.89 14.40
CA ALA A 135 -5.72 2.36 14.49
C ALA A 135 -5.75 2.89 15.93
N LYS A 136 -5.98 2.04 16.94
CA LYS A 136 -5.88 2.37 18.38
C LYS A 136 -6.71 3.61 18.79
N GLY A 137 -7.89 3.76 18.21
CA GLY A 137 -8.80 4.88 18.47
C GLY A 137 -8.54 6.13 17.62
N CYS A 138 -7.56 6.12 16.73
CA CYS A 138 -7.36 7.19 15.76
C CYS A 138 -8.42 7.12 14.62
N PRO A 139 -8.73 8.25 13.96
CA PRO A 139 -9.73 8.27 12.90
C PRO A 139 -9.28 7.44 11.69
N VAL A 140 -10.24 6.73 11.09
CA VAL A 140 -10.02 5.93 9.86
C VAL A 140 -11.05 6.33 8.80
N THR A 141 -10.56 6.89 7.70
CA THR A 141 -11.41 7.19 6.54
C THR A 141 -11.39 6.02 5.57
N VAL A 142 -12.52 5.35 5.42
CA VAL A 142 -12.66 4.18 4.57
C VAL A 142 -13.20 4.59 3.20
N ARG A 143 -12.53 4.15 2.13
CA ARG A 143 -13.02 4.33 0.77
C ARG A 143 -14.13 3.32 0.48
N THR A 144 -15.25 3.79 -0.07
CA THR A 144 -16.22 2.89 -0.68
C THR A 144 -15.64 2.22 -1.92
N PHE A 145 -16.18 1.06 -2.32
CA PHE A 145 -15.65 0.31 -3.46
C PHE A 145 -15.61 1.15 -4.74
N ASP A 146 -14.48 1.05 -5.44
CA ASP A 146 -14.29 1.68 -6.75
C ASP A 146 -14.05 0.59 -7.80
N PHE A 147 -15.13 0.00 -8.26
CA PHE A 147 -15.10 -0.97 -9.34
C PHE A 147 -14.69 -0.31 -10.66
N GLY A 148 -13.84 -0.96 -11.42
CA GLY A 148 -13.46 -0.53 -12.78
C GLY A 148 -12.05 0.03 -12.92
N SER A 149 -11.25 0.10 -11.86
CA SER A 149 -9.84 0.49 -11.97
C SER A 149 -8.89 -0.70 -12.15
N ASP A 150 -9.32 -1.92 -11.81
CA ASP A 150 -8.49 -3.12 -11.85
C ASP A 150 -8.99 -4.12 -12.89
N ARG A 151 -8.12 -4.55 -13.80
CA ARG A 151 -8.43 -5.51 -14.87
C ARG A 151 -8.86 -6.88 -14.34
N THR A 152 -8.46 -7.25 -13.14
CA THR A 152 -8.80 -8.53 -12.50
C THR A 152 -10.27 -8.64 -12.10
N ILE A 153 -10.98 -7.53 -11.97
CA ILE A 153 -12.39 -7.50 -11.57
C ILE A 153 -13.32 -7.44 -12.79
N SER A 154 -12.82 -6.95 -13.93
CA SER A 154 -13.60 -6.85 -15.16
C SER A 154 -14.08 -8.21 -15.68
N ASP A 155 -13.36 -9.28 -15.41
CA ASP A 155 -13.71 -10.64 -15.84
C ASP A 155 -14.87 -11.24 -15.03
N ALA A 156 -15.02 -10.83 -13.76
CA ALA A 156 -16.15 -11.24 -12.93
C ALA A 156 -17.42 -10.41 -13.19
N TYR A 157 -17.28 -9.22 -13.76
CA TYR A 157 -18.35 -8.29 -14.09
C TYR A 157 -18.38 -7.99 -15.59
N GLN A 158 -18.59 -9.02 -16.40
CA GLN A 158 -18.72 -8.92 -17.86
C GLN A 158 -19.76 -7.85 -18.25
N GLY A 159 -19.28 -6.78 -18.88
CA GLY A 159 -20.10 -5.69 -19.41
C GLY A 159 -19.83 -4.29 -18.88
N LEU A 160 -18.97 -4.11 -17.88
CA LEU A 160 -18.56 -2.80 -17.40
C LEU A 160 -17.27 -2.37 -18.12
N GLN A 161 -17.40 -1.61 -19.20
CA GLN A 161 -16.24 -0.99 -19.84
C GLN A 161 -15.52 -0.09 -18.83
N SER A 162 -14.27 -0.42 -18.54
CA SER A 162 -13.37 0.34 -17.67
C SER A 162 -13.03 1.70 -18.31
N SER A 163 -13.90 2.68 -18.09
CA SER A 163 -13.61 4.06 -18.46
C SER A 163 -13.11 4.83 -17.26
N LYS A 164 -11.97 5.51 -17.38
CA LYS A 164 -11.41 6.34 -16.30
C LYS A 164 -12.36 7.46 -15.85
N LEU A 165 -13.26 7.91 -16.73
CA LEU A 165 -14.25 8.97 -16.48
C LEU A 165 -15.70 8.44 -16.47
N GLY A 166 -15.92 7.15 -16.78
CA GLY A 166 -17.23 6.55 -16.95
C GLY A 166 -17.90 6.11 -15.66
N LEU A 167 -18.48 4.91 -15.72
CA LEU A 167 -19.19 4.27 -14.60
C LEU A 167 -18.19 3.68 -13.61
N ARG A 168 -17.82 4.45 -12.58
CA ARG A 168 -16.93 4.02 -11.50
C ARG A 168 -17.23 4.75 -10.20
N GLY A 169 -16.60 4.29 -9.09
CA GLY A 169 -16.79 4.86 -7.76
C GLY A 169 -18.27 4.87 -7.37
N ILE A 170 -18.73 5.96 -6.79
CA ILE A 170 -20.12 6.08 -6.31
C ILE A 170 -21.16 5.82 -7.40
N ARG A 171 -20.89 6.18 -8.65
CA ARG A 171 -21.83 5.92 -9.77
C ARG A 171 -22.05 4.43 -9.98
N ASN A 172 -21.00 3.63 -9.82
CA ASN A 172 -21.10 2.19 -9.90
C ASN A 172 -21.74 1.60 -8.64
N SER A 173 -21.40 2.11 -7.46
CA SER A 173 -22.00 1.68 -6.19
C SER A 173 -23.54 1.87 -6.21
N LEU A 174 -24.02 3.01 -6.70
CA LEU A 174 -25.46 3.27 -6.84
C LEU A 174 -26.15 2.37 -7.88
N ARG A 175 -25.41 1.87 -8.88
CA ARG A 175 -25.95 0.89 -9.84
C ARG A 175 -25.97 -0.53 -9.29
N GLN A 176 -25.18 -0.81 -8.26
CA GLN A 176 -25.10 -2.10 -7.58
C GLN A 176 -25.42 -1.94 -6.08
N PRO A 177 -26.66 -1.55 -5.74
CA PRO A 177 -27.04 -1.13 -4.39
C PRO A 177 -26.78 -2.22 -3.36
N HIS A 178 -27.02 -3.48 -3.67
CA HIS A 178 -26.79 -4.61 -2.75
C HIS A 178 -25.32 -4.68 -2.25
N GLN A 179 -24.35 -4.54 -3.15
CA GLN A 179 -22.94 -4.58 -2.76
C GLN A 179 -22.54 -3.34 -1.96
N PHE A 180 -23.12 -2.20 -2.30
CA PHE A 180 -22.89 -0.96 -1.57
C PHE A 180 -23.51 -1.01 -0.17
N GLU A 181 -24.73 -1.52 -0.03
CA GLU A 181 -25.38 -1.77 1.26
C GLU A 181 -24.58 -2.75 2.11
N THR A 182 -24.10 -3.87 1.55
CA THR A 182 -23.25 -4.85 2.22
C THR A 182 -22.00 -4.17 2.84
N GLN A 183 -21.33 -3.31 2.07
CA GLN A 183 -20.17 -2.58 2.57
C GLN A 183 -20.54 -1.60 3.69
N LEU A 184 -21.63 -0.84 3.51
CA LEU A 184 -22.06 0.14 4.51
C LEU A 184 -22.53 -0.54 5.81
N CYS A 185 -23.25 -1.66 5.71
CA CYS A 185 -23.66 -2.45 6.87
C CYS A 185 -22.44 -2.97 7.64
N ALA A 186 -21.46 -3.53 6.95
CA ALA A 186 -20.23 -3.99 7.58
C ALA A 186 -19.47 -2.87 8.29
N LEU A 187 -19.38 -1.68 7.68
CA LEU A 187 -18.74 -0.49 8.27
C LEU A 187 -19.49 0.06 9.48
N LEU A 188 -20.82 0.10 9.44
CA LEU A 188 -21.64 0.62 10.54
C LEU A 188 -21.65 -0.33 11.76
N ARG A 189 -21.39 -1.61 11.52
CA ARG A 189 -21.30 -2.61 12.60
C ARG A 189 -19.90 -2.63 13.26
N ALA A 190 -18.86 -2.24 12.54
CA ALA A 190 -17.50 -2.22 13.03
C ALA A 190 -17.23 -1.02 13.94
#